data_9f1063435661e59637a075f7927de663
#
_entry.id   9f1063435661e59637a075f7927de663
#
_cell.length_a   1.000
_cell.length_b   1.000
_cell.length_c   1.000
_cell.angle_alpha   90.00
_cell.angle_beta   90.00
_cell.angle_gamma   90.00
#
_symmetry.space_group_name_H-M   'P 1'
#
loop_
_entity.id
_entity.type
_entity.pdbx_description
1 polymer ?
#
loop_
_entity_poly.entity_id
_entity_poly.type
_entity_poly.pdbx_seq_one_letter_code
_entity_poly.pdbx_strand_id
1 'polypeptide(L)'
;EIILVGGASILVNYDFRQMTYDIDAVTYTNSAIKDVINRVGDRLGLPNGWLNADFTRTTSYTSKISQFSKYYKTFLNVLEVRTISSEYLIVMKLMSGRQYKNDLSDIIGILIEQKNMGDTITFDRIKYAAKEMYGDYDCLPKSSRDFIEEIFHTDDLQSLYEKTKIEELENKKILINFQEEYPSVLNGNNLEEILNTIKEKSKQL
;
A
#
# COMPACT_ATOMS: atom_id res chain seq x y z
N GLU A 1 7.09 -12.89 -15.79
CA GLU A 1 7.30 -11.67 -15.03
C GLU A 1 6.32 -11.61 -13.85
N ILE A 2 6.81 -11.14 -12.71
CA ILE A 2 6.00 -10.83 -11.52
C ILE A 2 6.30 -9.38 -11.11
N ILE A 3 5.26 -8.58 -10.92
CA ILE A 3 5.39 -7.22 -10.42
C ILE A 3 4.85 -7.18 -8.99
N LEU A 4 5.74 -7.02 -8.01
CA LEU A 4 5.36 -6.84 -6.62
C LEU A 4 4.72 -5.46 -6.41
N VAL A 5 3.61 -5.42 -5.69
CA VAL A 5 2.89 -4.19 -5.35
C VAL A 5 2.71 -4.07 -3.84
N GLY A 6 2.12 -2.98 -3.37
CA GLY A 6 1.74 -2.82 -1.97
C GLY A 6 2.90 -3.02 -0.99
N GLY A 7 2.62 -3.76 0.09
CA GLY A 7 3.58 -4.03 1.17
C GLY A 7 4.82 -4.79 0.73
N ALA A 8 4.68 -5.72 -0.22
CA ALA A 8 5.80 -6.51 -0.74
C ALA A 8 6.78 -5.64 -1.53
N SER A 9 6.27 -4.70 -2.35
CA SER A 9 7.12 -3.74 -3.07
C SER A 9 7.90 -2.84 -2.11
N ILE A 10 7.29 -2.44 -0.98
CA ILE A 10 7.98 -1.65 0.05
C ILE A 10 9.08 -2.48 0.71
N LEU A 11 8.74 -3.69 1.16
CA LEU A 11 9.66 -4.56 1.91
C LEU A 11 10.96 -4.85 1.16
N VAL A 12 10.92 -4.96 -0.17
CA VAL A 12 12.13 -5.26 -0.98
C VAL A 12 12.92 -4.02 -1.41
N ASN A 13 12.36 -2.82 -1.24
CA ASN A 13 13.01 -1.57 -1.65
C ASN A 13 13.45 -0.68 -0.47
N TYR A 14 12.89 -0.88 0.74
CA TYR A 14 13.05 0.02 1.88
C TYR A 14 13.21 -0.74 3.19
N ASP A 15 13.95 -0.16 4.14
CA ASP A 15 14.28 -0.80 5.42
C ASP A 15 13.29 -0.46 6.55
N PHE A 16 12.44 0.56 6.39
CA PHE A 16 11.51 0.99 7.44
C PHE A 16 10.37 0.00 7.71
N ARG A 17 10.11 -0.94 6.78
CA ARG A 17 9.08 -1.97 6.91
C ARG A 17 9.71 -3.35 7.04
N GLN A 18 9.37 -4.08 8.11
CA GLN A 18 10.00 -5.36 8.42
C GLN A 18 9.19 -6.58 8.02
N MET A 19 7.88 -6.43 7.72
CA MET A 19 7.02 -7.56 7.37
C MET A 19 5.81 -7.16 6.52
N THR A 20 5.30 -8.13 5.77
CA THR A 20 3.97 -8.12 5.16
C THR A 20 3.30 -9.47 5.43
N TYR A 21 1.96 -9.51 5.45
CA TYR A 21 1.20 -10.74 5.69
C TYR A 21 0.99 -11.55 4.42
N ASP A 22 1.01 -10.89 3.27
CA ASP A 22 0.78 -11.44 1.95
C ASP A 22 1.68 -10.75 0.93
N ILE A 23 1.76 -11.34 -0.24
CA ILE A 23 2.46 -10.77 -1.39
C ILE A 23 1.42 -10.45 -2.46
N ASP A 24 1.01 -9.20 -2.51
CA ASP A 24 0.24 -8.70 -3.63
C ASP A 24 1.14 -8.55 -4.86
N ALA A 25 0.74 -9.18 -5.97
CA ALA A 25 1.51 -9.13 -7.20
C ALA A 25 0.63 -9.15 -8.45
N VAL A 26 1.09 -8.51 -9.51
CA VAL A 26 0.56 -8.68 -10.86
C VAL A 26 1.44 -9.66 -11.62
N THR A 27 0.83 -10.73 -12.12
CA THR A 27 1.56 -11.79 -12.83
C THR A 27 1.17 -11.80 -14.31
N TYR A 28 2.15 -11.69 -15.19
CA TYR A 28 1.99 -11.84 -16.63
C TYR A 28 2.48 -13.23 -17.04
N THR A 29 1.76 -14.27 -16.60
CA THR A 29 2.16 -15.65 -16.83
C THR A 29 0.95 -16.50 -17.19
N ASN A 30 1.21 -17.71 -17.71
CA ASN A 30 0.17 -18.68 -18.03
C ASN A 30 -0.40 -19.35 -16.76
N SER A 31 -1.47 -20.13 -16.89
CA SER A 31 -2.16 -20.80 -15.78
C SER A 31 -1.28 -21.70 -14.90
N ALA A 32 -0.19 -22.23 -15.45
CA ALA A 32 0.74 -23.11 -14.73
C ALA A 32 1.40 -22.45 -13.51
N ILE A 33 1.48 -21.10 -13.46
CA ILE A 33 2.07 -20.40 -12.31
C ILE A 33 1.27 -20.62 -11.02
N LYS A 34 -0.05 -20.74 -11.10
CA LYS A 34 -0.90 -20.96 -9.92
C LYS A 34 -0.55 -22.26 -9.20
N ASP A 35 -0.32 -23.33 -9.96
CA ASP A 35 0.06 -24.62 -9.39
C ASP A 35 1.47 -24.56 -8.75
N VAL A 36 2.36 -23.78 -9.34
CA VAL A 36 3.69 -23.55 -8.77
C VAL A 36 3.59 -22.75 -7.46
N ILE A 37 2.79 -21.68 -7.43
CA ILE A 37 2.57 -20.87 -6.23
C ILE A 37 2.02 -21.74 -5.10
N ASN A 38 1.00 -22.55 -5.37
CA ASN A 38 0.39 -23.44 -4.38
C ASN A 38 1.42 -24.45 -3.84
N ARG A 39 2.15 -25.14 -4.72
CA ARG A 39 3.20 -26.11 -4.32
C ARG A 39 4.31 -25.46 -3.50
N VAL A 40 4.70 -24.23 -3.80
CA VAL A 40 5.69 -23.50 -3.00
C VAL A 40 5.10 -23.15 -1.63
N GLY A 41 3.84 -22.69 -1.59
CA GLY A 41 3.12 -22.43 -0.34
C GLY A 41 3.07 -23.67 0.56
N ASP A 42 2.63 -24.82 0.03
CA ASP A 42 2.56 -26.09 0.74
C ASP A 42 3.92 -26.52 1.28
N ARG A 43 4.96 -26.41 0.45
CA ARG A 43 6.34 -26.78 0.83
C ARG A 43 6.90 -25.93 1.95
N LEU A 44 6.56 -24.64 1.99
CA LEU A 44 7.08 -23.67 2.97
C LEU A 44 6.13 -23.43 4.14
N GLY A 45 4.97 -24.10 4.18
CA GLY A 45 3.95 -23.89 5.23
C GLY A 45 3.32 -22.51 5.18
N LEU A 46 3.24 -21.88 3.99
CA LEU A 46 2.64 -20.56 3.83
C LEU A 46 1.10 -20.69 3.69
N PRO A 47 0.33 -19.69 4.16
CA PRO A 47 -1.13 -19.74 4.04
C PRO A 47 -1.57 -19.70 2.58
N ASN A 48 -2.77 -20.24 2.30
CA ASN A 48 -3.38 -20.11 0.99
C ASN A 48 -3.52 -18.63 0.61
N GLY A 49 -3.16 -18.29 -0.64
CA GLY A 49 -3.17 -16.90 -1.10
C GLY A 49 -1.97 -16.05 -0.64
N TRP A 50 -0.92 -16.67 -0.09
CA TRP A 50 0.32 -15.99 0.33
C TRP A 50 0.91 -15.09 -0.77
N LEU A 51 0.75 -15.48 -2.02
CA LEU A 51 1.00 -14.69 -3.21
C LEU A 51 -0.30 -14.65 -4.03
N ASN A 52 -0.86 -13.48 -4.20
CA ASN A 52 -2.17 -13.30 -4.80
C ASN A 52 -2.20 -12.10 -5.76
N ALA A 53 -3.27 -12.01 -6.54
CA ALA A 53 -3.53 -10.93 -7.47
C ALA A 53 -4.77 -10.09 -7.06
N ASP A 54 -5.18 -10.12 -5.81
CA ASP A 54 -6.39 -9.44 -5.33
C ASP A 54 -6.30 -7.92 -5.49
N PHE A 55 -5.09 -7.39 -5.49
CA PHE A 55 -4.82 -6.01 -5.85
C PHE A 55 -5.47 -5.60 -7.18
N THR A 56 -5.54 -6.48 -8.16
CA THR A 56 -6.14 -6.18 -9.48
C THR A 56 -7.63 -5.85 -9.44
N ARG A 57 -8.29 -6.10 -8.30
CA ARG A 57 -9.72 -5.79 -8.06
C ARG A 57 -9.92 -4.51 -7.25
N THR A 58 -8.85 -3.84 -6.87
CA THR A 58 -8.92 -2.62 -6.05
C THR A 58 -8.95 -1.37 -6.94
N THR A 59 -9.38 -0.25 -6.35
CA THR A 59 -9.36 1.08 -7.00
C THR A 59 -7.95 1.58 -7.31
N SER A 60 -6.95 1.06 -6.62
CA SER A 60 -5.54 1.41 -6.84
C SER A 60 -4.93 0.71 -8.07
N TYR A 61 -5.63 -0.25 -8.66
CA TYR A 61 -5.15 -0.95 -9.85
C TYR A 61 -5.30 -0.11 -11.11
N THR A 62 -4.30 -0.18 -11.98
CA THR A 62 -4.36 0.29 -13.36
C THR A 62 -3.75 -0.74 -14.29
N SER A 63 -4.32 -0.93 -15.48
CA SER A 63 -3.76 -1.83 -16.51
C SER A 63 -2.37 -1.40 -16.99
N LYS A 64 -1.97 -0.15 -16.73
CA LYS A 64 -0.65 0.40 -17.08
C LYS A 64 0.43 0.06 -16.04
N ILE A 65 0.14 -0.76 -15.01
CA ILE A 65 1.02 -1.00 -13.86
C ILE A 65 2.45 -1.41 -14.26
N SER A 66 2.61 -2.16 -15.35
CA SER A 66 3.93 -2.57 -15.86
C SER A 66 4.80 -1.39 -16.29
N GLN A 67 4.21 -0.32 -16.81
CA GLN A 67 4.93 0.89 -17.24
C GLN A 67 5.54 1.65 -16.05
N PHE A 68 4.96 1.50 -14.86
CA PHE A 68 5.36 2.15 -13.62
C PHE A 68 6.26 1.29 -12.74
N SER A 69 6.62 0.11 -13.25
CA SER A 69 7.48 -0.83 -12.54
C SER A 69 8.94 -0.68 -12.93
N LYS A 70 9.83 -0.97 -11.99
CA LYS A 70 11.28 -1.05 -12.19
C LYS A 70 11.77 -2.47 -11.95
N TYR A 71 12.85 -2.85 -12.62
CA TYR A 71 13.52 -4.14 -12.42
C TYR A 71 14.02 -4.25 -10.98
N TYR A 72 13.77 -5.39 -10.36
CA TYR A 72 14.33 -5.73 -9.04
C TYR A 72 15.38 -6.84 -9.17
N LYS A 73 14.99 -8.02 -9.64
CA LYS A 73 15.89 -9.17 -9.72
C LYS A 73 15.36 -10.25 -10.66
N THR A 74 16.27 -10.98 -11.31
CA THR A 74 15.94 -12.22 -12.03
C THR A 74 16.40 -13.43 -11.23
N PHE A 75 15.50 -14.38 -11.00
CA PHE A 75 15.79 -15.62 -10.30
C PHE A 75 16.01 -16.75 -11.31
N LEU A 76 17.14 -17.46 -11.18
CA LEU A 76 17.52 -18.62 -12.00
C LEU A 76 17.47 -18.35 -13.53
N ASN A 77 17.66 -17.11 -13.95
CA ASN A 77 17.53 -16.64 -15.33
C ASN A 77 16.17 -16.93 -15.99
N VAL A 78 15.13 -17.20 -15.19
CA VAL A 78 13.78 -17.57 -15.66
C VAL A 78 12.71 -16.62 -15.17
N LEU A 79 12.77 -16.22 -13.90
CA LEU A 79 11.72 -15.41 -13.26
C LEU A 79 12.20 -13.98 -13.04
N GLU A 80 11.75 -13.07 -13.88
CA GLU A 80 11.93 -11.64 -13.64
C GLU A 80 10.93 -11.14 -12.60
N VAL A 81 11.46 -10.49 -11.57
CA VAL A 81 10.69 -9.81 -10.53
C VAL A 81 10.94 -8.30 -10.65
N ARG A 82 9.86 -7.56 -10.62
CA ARG A 82 9.83 -6.10 -10.68
C ARG A 82 9.11 -5.54 -9.48
N THR A 83 9.32 -4.27 -9.18
CA THR A 83 8.63 -3.52 -8.11
C THR A 83 8.10 -2.21 -8.68
N ILE A 84 7.19 -1.56 -7.97
CA ILE A 84 6.67 -0.26 -8.40
C ILE A 84 7.66 0.85 -8.04
N SER A 85 7.87 1.81 -8.94
CA SER A 85 8.68 3.01 -8.66
C SER A 85 8.04 3.85 -7.56
N SER A 86 8.85 4.56 -6.81
CA SER A 86 8.52 5.17 -5.52
C SER A 86 7.31 6.12 -5.59
N GLU A 87 7.30 7.06 -6.54
CA GLU A 87 6.22 8.03 -6.73
C GLU A 87 4.89 7.37 -7.09
N TYR A 88 4.93 6.31 -7.91
CA TYR A 88 3.72 5.57 -8.29
C TYR A 88 3.22 4.69 -7.14
N LEU A 89 4.14 4.14 -6.32
CA LEU A 89 3.76 3.40 -5.12
C LEU A 89 3.08 4.30 -4.09
N ILE A 90 3.58 5.54 -3.90
CA ILE A 90 2.91 6.57 -3.09
C ILE A 90 1.51 6.86 -3.62
N VAL A 91 1.36 7.09 -4.91
CA VAL A 91 0.06 7.40 -5.54
C VAL A 91 -0.93 6.23 -5.39
N MET A 92 -0.47 4.98 -5.49
CA MET A 92 -1.31 3.80 -5.22
C MET A 92 -1.78 3.76 -3.76
N LYS A 93 -0.91 4.13 -2.82
CA LYS A 93 -1.24 4.22 -1.39
C LYS A 93 -2.22 5.36 -1.12
N LEU A 94 -2.05 6.52 -1.76
CA LEU A 94 -3.00 7.63 -1.70
C LEU A 94 -4.37 7.24 -2.25
N MET A 95 -4.43 6.48 -3.36
CA MET A 95 -5.70 6.01 -3.91
C MET A 95 -6.43 5.05 -2.96
N SER A 96 -5.71 4.23 -2.21
CA SER A 96 -6.27 3.40 -1.14
C SER A 96 -6.67 4.21 0.08
N GLY A 97 -5.76 5.01 0.62
CA GLY A 97 -5.92 5.95 1.73
C GLY A 97 -6.46 5.35 3.03
N ARG A 98 -6.22 4.06 3.30
CA ARG A 98 -6.81 3.34 4.43
C ARG A 98 -6.14 3.72 5.74
N GLN A 99 -6.92 4.28 6.67
CA GLN A 99 -6.44 4.76 7.97
C GLN A 99 -6.16 3.65 9.00
N TYR A 100 -6.53 2.40 8.71
CA TYR A 100 -6.36 1.22 9.58
C TYR A 100 -5.33 0.20 9.05
N LYS A 101 -4.66 0.56 7.98
CA LYS A 101 -3.51 -0.18 7.41
C LYS A 101 -2.31 0.75 7.41
N ASN A 102 -1.18 0.30 6.90
CA ASN A 102 0.04 1.10 6.87
C ASN A 102 0.12 2.01 5.61
N ASP A 103 -1.01 2.42 5.03
CA ASP A 103 -0.96 3.16 3.77
C ASP A 103 -0.38 4.57 3.95
N LEU A 104 -0.76 5.25 5.02
CA LEU A 104 -0.31 6.62 5.30
C LEU A 104 1.14 6.65 5.83
N SER A 105 1.46 5.78 6.78
CA SER A 105 2.84 5.66 7.28
C SER A 105 3.81 5.17 6.21
N ASP A 106 3.40 4.26 5.32
CA ASP A 106 4.20 3.81 4.18
C ASP A 106 4.56 4.98 3.25
N ILE A 107 3.63 5.91 2.98
CA ILE A 107 3.88 7.12 2.17
C ILE A 107 5.01 7.95 2.80
N ILE A 108 4.89 8.25 4.09
CA ILE A 108 5.89 9.06 4.79
C ILE A 108 7.24 8.34 4.81
N GLY A 109 7.26 7.05 5.11
CA GLY A 109 8.48 6.23 5.12
C GLY A 109 9.20 6.23 3.77
N ILE A 110 8.47 6.08 2.66
CA ILE A 110 9.04 6.18 1.30
C ILE A 110 9.67 7.55 1.07
N LEU A 111 8.99 8.65 1.44
CA LEU A 111 9.51 10.01 1.26
C LEU A 111 10.78 10.24 2.06
N ILE A 112 10.84 9.76 3.31
CA ILE A 112 12.03 9.86 4.17
C ILE A 112 13.19 9.10 3.53
N GLU A 113 12.99 7.83 3.16
CA GLU A 113 14.09 7.02 2.62
C GLU A 113 14.55 7.49 1.24
N GLN A 114 13.64 7.91 0.37
CA GLN A 114 14.03 8.50 -0.92
C GLN A 114 14.87 9.77 -0.75
N LYS A 115 14.52 10.62 0.22
CA LYS A 115 15.34 11.79 0.57
C LYS A 115 16.73 11.38 1.08
N ASN A 116 16.81 10.35 1.92
CA ASN A 116 18.09 9.83 2.44
C ASN A 116 18.96 9.20 1.35
N MET A 117 18.35 8.59 0.33
CA MET A 117 19.02 8.03 -0.84
C MET A 117 19.45 9.10 -1.86
N GLY A 118 19.09 10.37 -1.65
CA GLY A 118 19.41 11.48 -2.57
C GLY A 118 18.45 11.64 -3.75
N ASP A 119 17.34 10.88 -3.80
CA ASP A 119 16.27 11.01 -4.79
C ASP A 119 15.01 11.62 -4.15
N THR A 120 15.05 12.89 -3.84
CA THR A 120 13.92 13.58 -3.21
C THR A 120 12.70 13.61 -4.13
N ILE A 121 11.60 13.01 -3.67
CA ILE A 121 10.32 13.06 -4.35
C ILE A 121 9.65 14.40 -4.04
N THR A 122 9.33 15.17 -5.09
CA THR A 122 8.63 16.45 -4.97
C THR A 122 7.11 16.27 -5.08
N PHE A 123 6.35 17.25 -4.61
CA PHE A 123 4.89 17.25 -4.77
C PHE A 123 4.46 17.21 -6.24
N ASP A 124 5.21 17.87 -7.13
CA ASP A 124 4.92 17.84 -8.57
C ASP A 124 5.16 16.44 -9.18
N ARG A 125 6.16 15.67 -8.70
CA ARG A 125 6.33 14.26 -9.10
C ARG A 125 5.12 13.43 -8.70
N ILE A 126 4.53 13.66 -7.52
CA ILE A 126 3.33 12.96 -7.06
C ILE A 126 2.12 13.32 -7.94
N LYS A 127 1.91 14.60 -8.23
CA LYS A 127 0.83 15.04 -9.13
C LYS A 127 0.98 14.45 -10.53
N TYR A 128 2.20 14.45 -11.06
CA TYR A 128 2.49 13.84 -12.36
C TYR A 128 2.20 12.34 -12.35
N ALA A 129 2.66 11.61 -11.34
CA ALA A 129 2.42 10.18 -11.21
C ALA A 129 0.92 9.85 -11.10
N ALA A 130 0.14 10.64 -10.34
CA ALA A 130 -1.30 10.49 -10.24
C ALA A 130 -1.99 10.68 -11.60
N LYS A 131 -1.59 11.69 -12.36
CA LYS A 131 -2.09 11.95 -13.71
C LYS A 131 -1.78 10.79 -14.67
N GLU A 132 -0.56 10.27 -14.66
CA GLU A 132 -0.16 9.15 -15.52
C GLU A 132 -0.93 7.85 -15.19
N MET A 133 -1.13 7.57 -13.89
CA MET A 133 -1.82 6.36 -13.43
C MET A 133 -3.33 6.44 -13.59
N TYR A 134 -3.94 7.55 -13.18
CA TYR A 134 -5.39 7.67 -12.98
C TYR A 134 -6.05 8.77 -13.80
N GLY A 135 -5.28 9.50 -14.62
CA GLY A 135 -5.77 10.54 -15.51
C GLY A 135 -5.74 11.95 -14.93
N ASP A 136 -5.92 12.09 -13.61
CA ASP A 136 -5.84 13.38 -12.91
C ASP A 136 -5.47 13.18 -11.44
N TYR A 137 -4.86 14.21 -10.82
CA TYR A 137 -4.60 14.25 -9.37
C TYR A 137 -5.90 14.30 -8.57
N ASP A 138 -6.92 14.96 -9.08
CA ASP A 138 -8.24 15.08 -8.45
C ASP A 138 -9.04 13.77 -8.40
N CYS A 139 -8.61 12.72 -9.10
CA CYS A 139 -9.13 11.37 -8.96
C CYS A 139 -8.80 10.73 -7.60
N LEU A 140 -7.77 11.24 -6.90
CA LEU A 140 -7.42 10.78 -5.56
C LEU A 140 -8.49 11.21 -4.54
N PRO A 141 -8.78 10.39 -3.50
CA PRO A 141 -9.67 10.79 -2.42
C PRO A 141 -9.25 12.14 -1.80
N LYS A 142 -10.23 12.97 -1.44
CA LYS A 142 -9.95 14.30 -0.87
C LYS A 142 -9.08 14.19 0.39
N SER A 143 -9.39 13.25 1.30
CA SER A 143 -8.60 13.02 2.52
C SER A 143 -7.13 12.68 2.22
N SER A 144 -6.88 11.92 1.15
CA SER A 144 -5.52 11.56 0.72
C SER A 144 -4.78 12.75 0.11
N ARG A 145 -5.50 13.63 -0.60
CA ARG A 145 -4.91 14.87 -1.15
C ARG A 145 -4.56 15.84 -0.02
N ASP A 146 -5.49 16.06 0.92
CA ASP A 146 -5.25 16.89 2.10
C ASP A 146 -4.05 16.37 2.92
N PHE A 147 -3.95 15.04 3.07
CA PHE A 147 -2.84 14.39 3.79
C PHE A 147 -1.49 14.59 3.09
N ILE A 148 -1.39 14.37 1.79
CA ILE A 148 -0.11 14.54 1.08
C ILE A 148 0.31 16.01 1.03
N GLU A 149 -0.62 16.95 0.95
CA GLU A 149 -0.34 18.39 1.05
C GLU A 149 0.21 18.74 2.43
N GLU A 150 -0.38 18.22 3.51
CA GLU A 150 0.13 18.41 4.88
C GLU A 150 1.57 17.90 5.02
N ILE A 151 1.88 16.71 4.47
CA ILE A 151 3.24 16.14 4.49
C ILE A 151 4.26 17.13 3.90
N PHE A 152 3.96 17.73 2.74
CA PHE A 152 4.88 18.65 2.08
C PHE A 152 5.00 20.03 2.76
N HIS A 153 4.14 20.33 3.74
CA HIS A 153 4.24 21.50 4.60
C HIS A 153 4.85 21.18 5.98
N THR A 154 5.20 19.92 6.23
CA THR A 154 5.74 19.48 7.53
C THR A 154 7.27 19.41 7.48
N ASP A 155 7.93 20.06 8.43
CA ASP A 155 9.40 20.07 8.53
C ASP A 155 9.95 18.76 9.12
N ASP A 156 9.24 18.15 10.08
CA ASP A 156 9.65 16.91 10.79
C ASP A 156 8.84 15.71 10.33
N LEU A 157 9.26 15.13 9.20
CA LEU A 157 8.66 13.91 8.65
C LEU A 157 8.83 12.70 9.57
N GLN A 158 9.91 12.63 10.37
CA GLN A 158 10.13 11.49 11.24
C GLN A 158 9.11 11.46 12.38
N SER A 159 8.85 12.58 13.03
CA SER A 159 7.81 12.69 14.05
C SER A 159 6.43 12.40 13.48
N LEU A 160 6.14 12.91 12.29
CA LEU A 160 4.87 12.63 11.60
C LEU A 160 4.72 11.13 11.27
N TYR A 161 5.80 10.46 10.84
CA TYR A 161 5.81 9.02 10.58
C TYR A 161 5.42 8.21 11.82
N GLU A 162 6.09 8.47 12.96
CA GLU A 162 5.82 7.75 14.21
C GLU A 162 4.39 7.98 14.71
N LYS A 163 3.90 9.23 14.65
CA LYS A 163 2.53 9.56 15.01
C LYS A 163 1.52 8.82 14.13
N THR A 164 1.68 8.90 12.82
CA THR A 164 0.78 8.25 11.86
C THR A 164 0.74 6.74 12.06
N LYS A 165 1.89 6.12 12.30
CA LYS A 165 2.00 4.68 12.55
C LYS A 165 1.25 4.25 13.82
N ILE A 166 1.32 5.06 14.88
CA ILE A 166 0.55 4.82 16.11
C ILE A 166 -0.94 4.93 15.83
N GLU A 167 -1.37 5.99 15.13
CA GLU A 167 -2.79 6.20 14.78
C GLU A 167 -3.34 5.05 13.93
N GLU A 168 -2.60 4.55 12.94
CA GLU A 168 -3.01 3.40 12.14
C GLU A 168 -3.17 2.13 12.98
N LEU A 169 -2.29 1.90 13.96
CA LEU A 169 -2.38 0.77 14.89
C LEU A 169 -3.60 0.89 15.81
N GLU A 170 -3.89 2.07 16.31
CA GLU A 170 -5.07 2.34 17.14
C GLU A 170 -6.36 2.16 16.33
N ASN A 171 -6.43 2.69 15.13
CA ASN A 171 -7.55 2.52 14.22
C ASN A 171 -7.81 1.04 13.90
N LYS A 172 -6.75 0.26 13.69
CA LYS A 172 -6.85 -1.19 13.50
C LYS A 172 -7.43 -1.89 14.73
N LYS A 173 -6.99 -1.52 15.94
CA LYS A 173 -7.53 -2.07 17.20
C LYS A 173 -9.01 -1.75 17.38
N ILE A 174 -9.42 -0.51 17.07
CA ILE A 174 -10.83 -0.09 17.11
C ILE A 174 -11.69 -1.01 16.24
N LEU A 175 -11.26 -1.27 15.00
CA LEU A 175 -12.00 -2.13 14.08
C LEU A 175 -12.03 -3.60 14.52
N ILE A 176 -10.95 -4.12 15.10
CA ILE A 176 -10.89 -5.48 15.64
C ILE A 176 -11.90 -5.61 16.81
N ASN A 177 -11.87 -4.70 17.77
CA ASN A 177 -12.79 -4.70 18.90
C ASN A 177 -14.25 -4.58 18.44
N PHE A 178 -14.52 -3.71 17.46
CA PHE A 178 -15.86 -3.59 16.88
C PHE A 178 -16.31 -4.88 16.20
N GLN A 179 -15.43 -5.56 15.47
CA GLN A 179 -15.76 -6.84 14.84
C GLN A 179 -16.05 -7.95 15.85
N GLU A 180 -15.35 -7.95 17.00
CA GLU A 180 -15.61 -8.91 18.09
C GLU A 180 -16.96 -8.65 18.75
N GLU A 181 -17.32 -7.38 18.96
CA GLU A 181 -18.60 -6.98 19.57
C GLU A 181 -19.78 -7.15 18.60
N TYR A 182 -19.56 -6.86 17.31
CA TYR A 182 -20.59 -6.92 16.25
C TYR A 182 -20.13 -7.80 15.08
N PRO A 183 -20.15 -9.13 15.24
CA PRO A 183 -19.74 -10.06 14.18
C PRO A 183 -20.54 -9.88 12.90
N SER A 184 -19.87 -9.94 11.75
CA SER A 184 -20.46 -9.84 10.40
C SER A 184 -21.00 -8.46 9.99
N VAL A 185 -20.79 -7.41 10.76
CA VAL A 185 -21.16 -6.03 10.37
C VAL A 185 -20.09 -5.42 9.47
N LEU A 186 -18.80 -5.64 9.79
CA LEU A 186 -17.69 -5.13 8.97
C LEU A 186 -17.56 -5.89 7.65
N ASN A 187 -17.35 -5.14 6.58
CA ASN A 187 -17.02 -5.66 5.27
C ASN A 187 -16.07 -4.69 4.54
N GLY A 188 -15.48 -5.13 3.43
CA GLY A 188 -14.48 -4.34 2.72
C GLY A 188 -14.92 -2.93 2.29
N ASN A 189 -16.22 -2.67 2.23
CA ASN A 189 -16.76 -1.40 1.71
C ASN A 189 -17.14 -0.40 2.82
N ASN A 190 -17.28 -0.84 4.09
CA ASN A 190 -17.77 0.02 5.18
C ASN A 190 -16.76 0.28 6.32
N LEU A 191 -15.55 -0.27 6.23
CA LEU A 191 -14.52 -0.16 7.28
C LEU A 191 -14.18 1.30 7.61
N GLU A 192 -13.94 2.13 6.60
CA GLU A 192 -13.61 3.55 6.80
C GLU A 192 -14.78 4.35 7.40
N GLU A 193 -16.00 4.12 6.92
CA GLU A 193 -17.19 4.79 7.42
C GLU A 193 -17.44 4.47 8.89
N ILE A 194 -17.37 3.19 9.26
CA ILE A 194 -17.56 2.73 10.65
C ILE A 194 -16.46 3.29 11.54
N LEU A 195 -15.17 3.24 11.09
CA LEU A 195 -14.06 3.80 11.84
C LEU A 195 -14.28 5.31 12.13
N ASN A 196 -14.64 6.08 11.12
CA ASN A 196 -14.90 7.51 11.27
C ASN A 196 -16.07 7.78 12.22
N THR A 197 -17.17 7.01 12.12
CA THR A 197 -18.31 7.14 13.00
C THR A 197 -17.95 6.87 14.48
N ILE A 198 -17.13 5.85 14.75
CA ILE A 198 -16.66 5.54 16.11
C ILE A 198 -15.79 6.67 16.65
N LYS A 199 -14.83 7.18 15.82
CA LYS A 199 -13.94 8.28 16.20
C LYS A 199 -14.69 9.58 16.49
N GLU A 200 -15.72 9.89 15.72
CA GLU A 200 -16.56 11.08 15.96
C GLU A 200 -17.33 10.99 17.28
N LYS A 201 -17.93 9.83 17.58
CA LYS A 201 -18.63 9.62 18.84
C LYS A 201 -17.69 9.68 20.05
N SER A 202 -16.47 9.17 19.93
CA SER A 202 -15.48 9.22 21.02
C SER A 202 -14.95 10.63 21.32
N LYS A 203 -15.07 11.57 20.38
CA LYS A 203 -14.68 12.97 20.58
C LYS A 203 -15.77 13.83 21.26
N GLN A 204 -17.00 13.28 21.34
CA GLN A 204 -18.16 13.98 21.92
C GLN A 204 -18.41 13.59 23.40
N LEU A 205 -17.66 12.62 23.92
CA LEU A 205 -17.65 12.15 25.29
C LEU A 205 -16.47 12.72 26.08
#